data_d4627010e3deb777d87372ffdda0bee0
#
_entry.id   d4627010e3deb777d87372ffdda0bee0
#
_cell.length_a   1.000
_cell.length_b   1.000
_cell.length_c   1.000
_cell.angle_alpha   90.00
_cell.angle_beta   90.00
_cell.angle_gamma   90.00
#
_symmetry.space_group_name_H-M   'P 1'
#
loop_
_entity.id
_entity.type
_entity.pdbx_description
1 polymer ?
#
loop_
_entity_poly.entity_id
_entity_poly.type
_entity_poly.pdbx_seq_one_letter_code
_entity_poly.pdbx_strand_id
1 'polypeptide(L)'
;AGFLANQNKPQFSSHDRYGHRIDLVEFHPAYHELMRTAVEHGLPSLPWAHPQSGAHVARAALTYLHSQAEAGTGCPLTMTFACVPALRLQPDLAQTWLPKILSTDYDPRNVGIAHKAGATIGMAMTEKQGGTDVRANTTRAYPVGAGGPGQAYELVGHKWFCSAPMCDAFLTLAQTDKGLTCFLLPRHRPDDTRNQFYIQRLKNKLGNCSNASSEVEFRGALEIGRAHV
;
A
#
# COMPACT_ATOMS: atom_id res chain seq x y z
N ALA A 1 2.03 20.65 -12.02
CA ALA A 1 1.36 19.46 -11.46
C ALA A 1 1.20 19.58 -9.94
N GLY A 2 2.26 19.89 -9.16
CA GLY A 2 2.26 19.84 -7.69
C GLY A 2 1.16 20.66 -7.01
N PHE A 3 1.00 21.93 -7.34
CA PHE A 3 -0.08 22.77 -6.80
C PHE A 3 -1.47 22.21 -7.12
N LEU A 4 -1.68 21.76 -8.37
CA LEU A 4 -2.98 21.21 -8.77
C LEU A 4 -3.31 19.93 -8.02
N ALA A 5 -2.34 19.02 -7.85
CA ALA A 5 -2.55 17.78 -7.09
C ALA A 5 -2.88 18.07 -5.63
N ASN A 6 -2.19 19.02 -4.99
CA ASN A 6 -2.40 19.34 -3.58
C ASN A 6 -3.69 20.13 -3.31
N GLN A 7 -4.11 20.99 -4.24
CA GLN A 7 -5.36 21.76 -4.15
C GLN A 7 -6.60 20.91 -4.42
N ASN A 8 -6.50 19.94 -5.33
CA ASN A 8 -7.59 19.04 -5.69
C ASN A 8 -7.46 17.73 -4.92
N LYS A 9 -8.00 17.73 -3.71
CA LYS A 9 -7.93 16.57 -2.80
C LYS A 9 -8.60 15.33 -3.41
N PRO A 10 -8.10 14.12 -3.09
CA PRO A 10 -8.73 12.87 -3.50
C PRO A 10 -10.21 12.80 -3.10
N GLN A 11 -11.04 12.23 -3.98
CA GLN A 11 -12.46 12.02 -3.74
C GLN A 11 -12.73 10.54 -3.47
N PHE A 12 -13.57 10.26 -2.49
CA PHE A 12 -13.92 8.90 -2.09
C PHE A 12 -15.38 8.58 -2.40
N SER A 13 -15.59 7.48 -3.11
CA SER A 13 -16.90 6.89 -3.37
C SER A 13 -16.95 5.48 -2.76
N SER A 14 -17.75 5.31 -1.71
CA SER A 14 -17.91 4.00 -1.06
C SER A 14 -18.74 3.04 -1.89
N HIS A 15 -19.78 3.55 -2.57
CA HIS A 15 -20.73 2.78 -3.39
C HIS A 15 -20.95 3.44 -4.74
N ASP A 16 -21.32 2.64 -5.72
CA ASP A 16 -21.79 3.12 -7.01
C ASP A 16 -23.26 3.58 -6.94
N ARG A 17 -23.79 4.06 -8.07
CA ARG A 17 -25.19 4.52 -8.17
C ARG A 17 -26.23 3.41 -7.98
N TYR A 18 -25.83 2.16 -8.01
CA TYR A 18 -26.70 1.00 -7.82
C TYR A 18 -26.62 0.41 -6.41
N GLY A 19 -25.78 1.00 -5.54
CA GLY A 19 -25.58 0.54 -4.17
C GLY A 19 -24.52 -0.56 -4.02
N HIS A 20 -23.79 -0.92 -5.08
CA HIS A 20 -22.67 -1.84 -4.96
C HIS A 20 -21.46 -1.12 -4.35
N ARG A 21 -20.83 -1.77 -3.38
CA ARG A 21 -19.66 -1.20 -2.73
C ARG A 21 -18.44 -1.26 -3.67
N ILE A 22 -17.82 -0.11 -3.92
CA ILE A 22 -16.68 0.03 -4.83
C ILE A 22 -15.38 0.49 -4.14
N ASP A 23 -15.47 1.19 -3.01
CA ASP A 23 -14.32 1.76 -2.26
C ASP A 23 -13.28 2.41 -3.19
N LEU A 24 -13.75 3.29 -4.06
CA LEU A 24 -12.93 3.98 -5.04
C LEU A 24 -12.45 5.31 -4.49
N VAL A 25 -11.15 5.55 -4.62
CA VAL A 25 -10.57 6.88 -4.40
C VAL A 25 -10.01 7.38 -5.73
N GLU A 26 -10.54 8.50 -6.18
CA GLU A 26 -10.14 9.15 -7.43
C GLU A 26 -9.21 10.32 -7.13
N PHE A 27 -8.16 10.43 -7.92
CA PHE A 27 -7.16 11.49 -7.80
C PHE A 27 -7.23 12.42 -9.01
N HIS A 28 -6.85 13.67 -8.79
CA HIS A 28 -6.69 14.62 -9.89
C HIS A 28 -5.62 14.13 -10.88
N PRO A 29 -5.76 14.35 -12.21
CA PRO A 29 -4.77 13.92 -13.21
C PRO A 29 -3.33 14.35 -12.91
N ALA A 30 -3.14 15.51 -12.29
CA ALA A 30 -1.81 15.99 -11.85
C ALA A 30 -1.14 15.08 -10.82
N TYR A 31 -1.91 14.39 -9.96
CA TYR A 31 -1.36 13.36 -9.06
C TYR A 31 -0.78 12.19 -9.86
N HIS A 32 -1.53 11.72 -10.85
CA HIS A 32 -1.07 10.62 -11.71
C HIS A 32 0.15 10.99 -12.56
N GLU A 33 0.27 12.25 -12.99
CA GLU A 33 1.45 12.78 -13.67
C GLU A 33 2.68 12.71 -12.75
N LEU A 34 2.57 13.19 -11.51
CA LEU A 34 3.64 13.15 -10.51
C LEU A 34 4.06 11.72 -10.17
N MET A 35 3.10 10.82 -9.96
CA MET A 35 3.36 9.40 -9.70
C MET A 35 4.07 8.74 -10.89
N ARG A 36 3.61 9.00 -12.12
CA ARG A 36 4.23 8.46 -13.33
C ARG A 36 5.68 8.91 -13.44
N THR A 37 5.94 10.22 -13.35
CA THR A 37 7.30 10.78 -13.39
C THR A 37 8.20 10.14 -12.34
N ALA A 38 7.72 9.98 -11.11
CA ALA A 38 8.50 9.37 -10.04
C ALA A 38 8.83 7.90 -10.31
N VAL A 39 7.85 7.12 -10.76
CA VAL A 39 8.03 5.68 -11.05
C VAL A 39 8.95 5.47 -12.25
N GLU A 40 8.76 6.21 -13.34
CA GLU A 40 9.62 6.16 -14.56
C GLU A 40 11.08 6.47 -14.24
N HIS A 41 11.33 7.34 -13.25
CA HIS A 41 12.70 7.65 -12.78
C HIS A 41 13.19 6.80 -11.61
N GLY A 42 12.47 5.73 -11.28
CA GLY A 42 12.88 4.72 -10.31
C GLY A 42 12.89 5.17 -8.85
N LEU A 43 12.12 6.21 -8.46
CA LEU A 43 12.08 6.65 -7.07
C LEU A 43 11.72 5.53 -6.07
N PRO A 44 10.74 4.64 -6.37
CA PRO A 44 10.44 3.52 -5.48
C PRO A 44 11.35 2.30 -5.66
N SER A 45 12.17 2.23 -6.73
CA SER A 45 12.78 0.95 -7.13
C SER A 45 14.30 0.99 -7.35
N LEU A 46 14.88 2.15 -7.67
CA LEU A 46 16.25 2.28 -8.18
C LEU A 46 17.32 1.45 -7.43
N PRO A 47 17.48 1.54 -6.09
CA PRO A 47 18.53 0.76 -5.41
C PRO A 47 18.27 -0.74 -5.38
N TRP A 48 17.03 -1.16 -5.53
CA TRP A 48 16.64 -2.57 -5.51
C TRP A 48 16.76 -3.22 -6.88
N ALA A 49 16.41 -2.47 -7.94
CA ALA A 49 16.51 -2.91 -9.33
C ALA A 49 17.96 -2.86 -9.86
N HIS A 50 18.72 -1.85 -9.42
CA HIS A 50 20.09 -1.60 -9.83
C HIS A 50 21.01 -1.43 -8.61
N PRO A 51 21.30 -2.51 -7.87
CA PRO A 51 22.13 -2.44 -6.67
C PRO A 51 23.59 -2.14 -7.04
N GLN A 52 24.05 -0.94 -6.71
CA GLN A 52 25.43 -0.50 -6.89
C GLN A 52 25.80 0.56 -5.87
N SER A 53 27.12 0.82 -5.75
CA SER A 53 27.60 1.89 -4.88
C SER A 53 26.94 3.23 -5.25
N GLY A 54 26.43 3.95 -4.26
CA GLY A 54 25.74 5.22 -4.44
C GLY A 54 24.27 5.15 -4.88
N ALA A 55 23.70 3.98 -5.18
CA ALA A 55 22.31 3.87 -5.64
C ALA A 55 21.28 4.45 -4.64
N HIS A 56 21.48 4.25 -3.34
CA HIS A 56 20.65 4.86 -2.31
C HIS A 56 20.82 6.38 -2.22
N VAL A 57 22.02 6.88 -2.44
CA VAL A 57 22.30 8.33 -2.49
C VAL A 57 21.61 8.96 -3.71
N ALA A 58 21.70 8.32 -4.86
CA ALA A 58 21.00 8.76 -6.08
C ALA A 58 19.47 8.79 -5.86
N ARG A 59 18.90 7.74 -5.26
CA ARG A 59 17.48 7.73 -4.89
C ARG A 59 17.12 8.85 -3.93
N ALA A 60 17.93 9.10 -2.90
CA ALA A 60 17.71 10.18 -1.96
C ALA A 60 17.68 11.55 -2.64
N ALA A 61 18.62 11.80 -3.56
CA ALA A 61 18.66 13.03 -4.36
C ALA A 61 17.41 13.19 -5.24
N LEU A 62 16.98 12.12 -5.94
CA LEU A 62 15.75 12.13 -6.72
C LEU A 62 14.53 12.41 -5.86
N THR A 63 14.43 11.77 -4.68
CA THR A 63 13.35 11.99 -3.72
C THR A 63 13.33 13.43 -3.21
N TYR A 64 14.50 13.98 -2.91
CA TYR A 64 14.63 15.38 -2.50
C TYR A 64 14.11 16.34 -3.58
N LEU A 65 14.53 16.15 -4.85
CA LEU A 65 14.07 16.96 -5.97
C LEU A 65 12.55 16.82 -6.20
N HIS A 66 12.02 15.58 -6.16
CA HIS A 66 10.59 15.32 -6.32
C HIS A 66 9.75 16.00 -5.23
N SER A 67 10.21 15.96 -3.98
CA SER A 67 9.53 16.59 -2.84
C SER A 67 9.46 18.12 -2.93
N GLN A 68 10.35 18.76 -3.70
CA GLN A 68 10.25 20.20 -4.00
C GLN A 68 9.01 20.52 -4.86
N ALA A 69 8.63 19.59 -5.74
CA ALA A 69 7.48 19.77 -6.62
C ALA A 69 6.17 19.42 -5.87
N GLU A 70 6.15 18.30 -5.12
CA GLU A 70 4.98 17.85 -4.36
C GLU A 70 5.39 16.74 -3.35
N ALA A 71 5.03 16.92 -2.08
CA ALA A 71 5.46 16.01 -1.02
C ALA A 71 4.49 14.83 -0.77
N GLY A 72 3.21 14.97 -1.10
CA GLY A 72 2.18 13.97 -0.77
C GLY A 72 2.37 12.65 -1.50
N THR A 73 2.77 12.68 -2.78
CA THR A 73 3.09 11.48 -3.58
C THR A 73 4.31 10.72 -3.04
N GLY A 74 5.17 11.35 -2.25
CA GLY A 74 6.29 10.70 -1.57
C GLY A 74 5.87 9.55 -0.65
N CYS A 75 4.66 9.61 -0.10
CA CYS A 75 4.17 8.56 0.82
C CYS A 75 4.03 7.19 0.13
N PRO A 76 3.22 6.99 -0.92
CA PRO A 76 3.12 5.71 -1.62
C PRO A 76 4.45 5.27 -2.22
N LEU A 77 5.27 6.19 -2.74
CA LEU A 77 6.59 5.87 -3.30
C LEU A 77 7.55 5.33 -2.24
N THR A 78 7.55 5.91 -1.04
CA THR A 78 8.40 5.46 0.07
C THR A 78 7.93 4.12 0.64
N MET A 79 6.62 3.91 0.79
CA MET A 79 6.09 2.61 1.25
C MET A 79 6.41 1.50 0.24
N THR A 80 6.27 1.78 -1.05
CA THR A 80 6.65 0.85 -2.13
C THR A 80 8.14 0.52 -2.09
N PHE A 81 9.01 1.52 -1.91
CA PHE A 81 10.44 1.29 -1.72
C PHE A 81 10.75 0.42 -0.49
N ALA A 82 10.11 0.73 0.64
CA ALA A 82 10.42 0.12 1.93
C ALA A 82 9.88 -1.32 2.08
N CYS A 83 8.90 -1.74 1.26
CA CYS A 83 8.36 -3.10 1.34
C CYS A 83 9.30 -4.18 0.80
N VAL A 84 10.27 -3.83 -0.05
CA VAL A 84 11.12 -4.80 -0.77
C VAL A 84 11.89 -5.74 0.16
N PRO A 85 12.60 -5.26 1.21
CA PRO A 85 13.27 -6.17 2.15
C PRO A 85 12.31 -7.14 2.83
N ALA A 86 11.11 -6.67 3.19
CA ALA A 86 10.09 -7.49 3.82
C ALA A 86 9.59 -8.59 2.87
N LEU A 87 9.31 -8.27 1.61
CA LEU A 87 8.86 -9.25 0.62
C LEU A 87 9.92 -10.29 0.28
N ARG A 88 11.20 -9.90 0.23
CA ARG A 88 12.32 -10.83 -0.04
C ARG A 88 12.44 -11.96 0.98
N LEU A 89 11.88 -11.80 2.18
CA LEU A 89 11.89 -12.84 3.20
C LEU A 89 10.84 -13.94 2.94
N GLN A 90 9.95 -13.74 1.94
CA GLN A 90 8.95 -14.73 1.52
C GLN A 90 9.09 -14.94 0.00
N PRO A 91 9.83 -15.97 -0.46
CA PRO A 91 10.19 -16.15 -1.88
C PRO A 91 9.00 -16.20 -2.83
N ASP A 92 7.92 -16.88 -2.48
CA ASP A 92 6.73 -17.03 -3.33
C ASP A 92 6.03 -15.68 -3.56
N LEU A 93 5.94 -14.84 -2.51
CA LEU A 93 5.42 -13.48 -2.63
C LEU A 93 6.38 -12.60 -3.44
N ALA A 94 7.68 -12.72 -3.19
CA ALA A 94 8.68 -11.97 -3.91
C ALA A 94 8.64 -12.26 -5.41
N GLN A 95 8.48 -13.51 -5.81
CA GLN A 95 8.38 -13.92 -7.21
C GLN A 95 7.18 -13.26 -7.92
N THR A 96 6.04 -13.15 -7.24
CA THR A 96 4.82 -12.55 -7.81
C THR A 96 4.88 -11.02 -7.82
N TRP A 97 5.32 -10.41 -6.72
CA TRP A 97 5.15 -8.98 -6.49
C TRP A 97 6.36 -8.13 -6.91
N LEU A 98 7.60 -8.60 -6.68
CA LEU A 98 8.79 -7.78 -6.96
C LEU A 98 8.92 -7.35 -8.43
N PRO A 99 8.63 -8.18 -9.45
CA PRO A 99 8.69 -7.74 -10.83
C PRO A 99 7.80 -6.52 -11.12
N LYS A 100 6.63 -6.42 -10.46
CA LYS A 100 5.69 -5.32 -10.61
C LYS A 100 6.07 -4.10 -9.76
N ILE A 101 6.59 -4.32 -8.56
CA ILE A 101 7.05 -3.26 -7.64
C ILE A 101 8.31 -2.57 -8.16
N LEU A 102 9.19 -3.31 -8.83
CA LEU A 102 10.45 -2.80 -9.38
C LEU A 102 10.30 -2.27 -10.81
N SER A 103 9.12 -2.40 -11.41
CA SER A 103 8.81 -1.85 -12.73
C SER A 103 8.91 -0.32 -12.74
N THR A 104 9.30 0.22 -13.88
CA THR A 104 9.24 1.66 -14.18
C THR A 104 7.92 2.09 -14.82
N ASP A 105 6.96 1.16 -14.96
CA ASP A 105 5.63 1.45 -15.46
C ASP A 105 4.69 1.86 -14.32
N TYR A 106 4.14 3.04 -14.39
CA TYR A 106 3.08 3.48 -13.49
C TYR A 106 1.71 3.02 -14.00
N ASP A 107 1.07 2.13 -13.26
CA ASP A 107 -0.24 1.57 -13.61
C ASP A 107 -1.30 1.91 -12.54
N PRO A 108 -2.13 2.95 -12.75
CA PRO A 108 -3.15 3.37 -11.78
C PRO A 108 -4.42 2.52 -11.79
N ARG A 109 -4.54 1.52 -12.67
CA ARG A 109 -5.75 0.71 -12.78
C ARG A 109 -6.04 -0.06 -11.51
N ASN A 110 -7.31 -0.13 -11.14
CA ASN A 110 -7.78 -0.87 -9.97
C ASN A 110 -8.16 -2.31 -10.38
N VAL A 111 -7.15 -3.13 -10.62
CA VAL A 111 -7.26 -4.53 -11.08
C VAL A 111 -6.30 -5.43 -10.30
N GLY A 112 -6.50 -6.75 -10.35
CA GLY A 112 -5.62 -7.71 -9.68
C GLY A 112 -4.17 -7.68 -10.20
N ILE A 113 -3.24 -8.11 -9.37
CA ILE A 113 -1.79 -8.02 -9.62
C ILE A 113 -1.36 -8.71 -10.92
N ALA A 114 -2.06 -9.77 -11.33
CA ALA A 114 -1.77 -10.49 -12.58
C ALA A 114 -1.89 -9.59 -13.82
N HIS A 115 -2.78 -8.60 -13.77
CA HIS A 115 -3.10 -7.70 -14.87
C HIS A 115 -2.36 -6.37 -14.82
N LYS A 116 -1.51 -6.14 -13.82
CA LYS A 116 -0.76 -4.89 -13.63
C LYS A 116 0.54 -4.88 -14.41
N ALA A 117 0.90 -3.73 -14.98
CA ALA A 117 2.24 -3.47 -15.52
C ALA A 117 3.23 -3.09 -14.41
N GLY A 118 2.79 -2.28 -13.46
CA GLY A 118 3.53 -1.88 -12.26
C GLY A 118 2.61 -1.83 -11.05
N ALA A 119 3.16 -1.99 -9.85
CA ALA A 119 2.39 -2.02 -8.61
C ALA A 119 2.98 -1.13 -7.52
N THR A 120 2.09 -0.62 -6.66
CA THR A 120 2.45 0.14 -5.46
C THR A 120 2.02 -0.61 -4.21
N ILE A 121 2.80 -0.47 -3.14
CA ILE A 121 2.52 -1.08 -1.84
C ILE A 121 2.31 0.00 -0.80
N GLY A 122 1.19 -0.10 -0.08
CA GLY A 122 0.90 0.72 1.09
C GLY A 122 1.34 0.05 2.39
N MET A 123 1.15 0.75 3.51
CA MET A 123 1.36 0.22 4.86
C MET A 123 0.20 0.62 5.76
N ALA A 124 -0.31 -0.34 6.54
CA ALA A 124 -1.45 -0.15 7.42
C ALA A 124 -1.11 -0.70 8.83
N MET A 125 -0.46 0.13 9.65
CA MET A 125 0.09 -0.27 10.95
C MET A 125 -0.74 0.25 12.12
N THR A 126 -1.11 1.55 12.09
CA THR A 126 -1.72 2.29 13.19
C THR A 126 -3.20 1.92 13.36
N GLU A 127 -3.59 1.61 14.57
CA GLU A 127 -5.00 1.44 14.98
C GLU A 127 -5.49 2.65 15.80
N LYS A 128 -6.74 2.63 16.22
CA LYS A 128 -7.41 3.75 16.88
C LYS A 128 -6.75 4.16 18.22
N GLN A 129 -6.15 3.20 18.95
CA GLN A 129 -5.44 3.47 20.20
C GLN A 129 -4.11 4.21 19.99
N GLY A 130 -3.53 4.19 18.77
CA GLY A 130 -2.30 4.87 18.39
C GLY A 130 -1.35 4.01 17.57
N GLY A 131 -0.28 4.64 17.07
CA GLY A 131 0.76 4.00 16.27
C GLY A 131 2.11 3.85 16.98
N THR A 132 2.28 4.50 18.14
CA THR A 132 3.52 4.43 18.92
C THR A 132 3.71 3.05 19.54
N ASP A 133 2.62 2.42 19.97
CA ASP A 133 2.63 1.05 20.49
C ASP A 133 1.79 0.12 19.59
N VAL A 134 2.38 -0.32 18.49
CA VAL A 134 1.72 -1.28 17.57
C VAL A 134 1.56 -2.69 18.18
N ARG A 135 2.24 -3.00 19.31
CA ARG A 135 2.04 -4.26 20.01
C ARG A 135 0.66 -4.34 20.66
N ALA A 136 0.06 -3.19 20.96
CA ALA A 136 -1.30 -3.09 21.46
C ALA A 136 -2.37 -3.18 20.38
N ASN A 137 -2.01 -3.45 19.13
CA ASN A 137 -2.97 -3.63 18.03
C ASN A 137 -3.95 -4.76 18.34
N THR A 138 -5.21 -4.54 17.98
CA THR A 138 -6.32 -5.46 18.22
C THR A 138 -6.76 -6.25 16.99
N THR A 139 -6.36 -5.83 15.78
CA THR A 139 -6.60 -6.58 14.54
C THR A 139 -6.02 -7.98 14.66
N ARG A 140 -6.83 -8.99 14.34
CA ARG A 140 -6.47 -10.40 14.42
C ARG A 140 -6.40 -11.04 13.05
N ALA A 141 -5.48 -12.00 12.92
CA ALA A 141 -5.33 -12.86 11.77
C ALA A 141 -5.67 -14.30 12.15
N TYR A 142 -6.59 -14.90 11.41
CA TYR A 142 -7.06 -16.27 11.59
C TYR A 142 -6.55 -17.12 10.42
N PRO A 143 -5.85 -18.24 10.67
CA PRO A 143 -5.32 -19.06 9.59
C PRO A 143 -6.43 -19.72 8.77
N VAL A 144 -6.27 -19.72 7.45
CA VAL A 144 -7.08 -20.51 6.53
C VAL A 144 -6.37 -21.82 6.28
N GLY A 145 -6.58 -22.80 7.14
CA GLY A 145 -5.85 -24.08 7.12
C GLY A 145 -4.79 -24.19 8.21
N ALA A 146 -3.62 -24.77 7.89
CA ALA A 146 -2.58 -25.08 8.89
C ALA A 146 -1.90 -23.85 9.51
N GLY A 147 -1.94 -22.71 8.83
CA GLY A 147 -1.23 -21.50 9.26
C GLY A 147 0.30 -21.62 9.14
N GLY A 148 1.00 -20.54 9.45
CA GLY A 148 2.46 -20.45 9.38
C GLY A 148 2.96 -19.49 8.28
N PRO A 149 4.28 -19.32 8.12
CA PRO A 149 4.85 -18.46 7.09
C PRO A 149 4.40 -18.88 5.68
N GLY A 150 4.02 -17.91 4.85
CA GLY A 150 3.56 -18.15 3.48
C GLY A 150 2.15 -18.71 3.36
N GLN A 151 1.46 -18.98 4.47
CA GLN A 151 0.09 -19.48 4.45
C GLN A 151 -0.94 -18.34 4.42
N ALA A 152 -2.16 -18.67 3.96
CA ALA A 152 -3.26 -17.73 3.91
C ALA A 152 -3.91 -17.52 5.28
N TYR A 153 -4.32 -16.27 5.54
CA TYR A 153 -5.05 -15.86 6.75
C TYR A 153 -6.21 -14.95 6.37
N GLU A 154 -7.18 -14.88 7.24
CA GLU A 154 -8.25 -13.89 7.20
C GLU A 154 -8.04 -12.85 8.31
N LEU A 155 -8.00 -11.56 7.92
CA LEU A 155 -7.94 -10.46 8.86
C LEU A 155 -9.32 -9.98 9.28
N VAL A 156 -9.44 -9.76 10.59
CA VAL A 156 -10.59 -9.08 11.19
C VAL A 156 -10.10 -7.97 12.10
N GLY A 157 -10.57 -6.76 11.87
CA GLY A 157 -10.18 -5.59 12.66
C GLY A 157 -10.24 -4.30 11.86
N HIS A 158 -9.40 -3.34 12.23
CA HIS A 158 -9.39 -2.01 11.61
C HIS A 158 -7.98 -1.41 11.59
N LYS A 159 -7.78 -0.43 10.70
CA LYS A 159 -6.65 0.50 10.79
C LYS A 159 -7.17 1.93 10.77
N TRP A 160 -6.64 2.71 11.70
CA TRP A 160 -7.01 4.10 11.87
C TRP A 160 -6.31 5.05 10.90
N PHE A 161 -5.15 4.62 10.38
CA PHE A 161 -4.39 5.38 9.41
C PHE A 161 -3.81 4.42 8.36
N CYS A 162 -4.46 4.38 7.20
CA CYS A 162 -4.01 3.65 6.01
C CYS A 162 -3.84 4.65 4.88
N SER A 163 -2.59 5.00 4.59
CA SER A 163 -2.25 5.94 3.53
C SER A 163 -2.22 5.27 2.17
N ALA A 164 -2.55 6.05 1.13
CA ALA A 164 -2.63 5.59 -0.25
C ALA A 164 -3.49 4.32 -0.41
N PRO A 165 -4.79 4.37 -0.04
CA PRO A 165 -5.67 3.19 0.00
C PRO A 165 -5.93 2.56 -1.36
N MET A 166 -5.47 3.19 -2.46
CA MET A 166 -5.50 2.64 -3.81
C MET A 166 -4.22 1.88 -4.21
N CYS A 167 -3.24 1.73 -3.30
CA CYS A 167 -2.13 0.80 -3.52
C CYS A 167 -2.63 -0.62 -3.78
N ASP A 168 -1.88 -1.40 -4.53
CA ASP A 168 -2.27 -2.74 -5.00
C ASP A 168 -2.27 -3.78 -3.88
N ALA A 169 -1.41 -3.59 -2.87
CA ALA A 169 -1.43 -4.34 -1.62
C ALA A 169 -0.88 -3.49 -0.46
N PHE A 170 -0.97 -4.03 0.75
CA PHE A 170 -0.51 -3.36 1.97
C PHE A 170 0.30 -4.31 2.84
N LEU A 171 1.44 -3.83 3.38
CA LEU A 171 2.00 -4.45 4.56
C LEU A 171 1.16 -4.02 5.77
N THR A 172 0.61 -4.98 6.49
CA THR A 172 -0.22 -4.72 7.67
C THR A 172 0.18 -5.60 8.84
N LEU A 173 -0.08 -5.11 10.06
CA LEU A 173 0.19 -5.85 11.29
C LEU A 173 -1.11 -6.40 11.87
N ALA A 174 -1.09 -7.66 12.27
CA ALA A 174 -2.18 -8.31 13.00
C ALA A 174 -1.66 -9.29 14.04
N GLN A 175 -2.46 -9.54 15.08
CA GLN A 175 -2.17 -10.52 16.13
C GLN A 175 -2.51 -11.93 15.64
N THR A 176 -1.59 -12.84 15.82
CA THR A 176 -1.80 -14.29 15.73
C THR A 176 -1.65 -14.92 17.12
N ASP A 177 -1.87 -16.21 17.25
CA ASP A 177 -1.60 -16.95 18.49
C ASP A 177 -0.12 -16.94 18.88
N LYS A 178 0.75 -16.65 17.91
CA LYS A 178 2.22 -16.57 18.13
C LYS A 178 2.72 -15.12 18.30
N GLY A 179 1.83 -14.13 18.30
CA GLY A 179 2.15 -12.73 18.49
C GLY A 179 1.91 -11.86 17.25
N LEU A 180 2.43 -10.64 17.31
CA LEU A 180 2.28 -9.65 16.25
C LEU A 180 3.03 -10.10 15.00
N THR A 181 2.34 -10.11 13.87
CA THR A 181 2.85 -10.62 12.60
C THR A 181 2.59 -9.61 11.48
N CYS A 182 3.53 -9.50 10.56
CA CYS A 182 3.39 -8.69 9.36
C CYS A 182 2.85 -9.54 8.21
N PHE A 183 1.89 -9.00 7.49
CA PHE A 183 1.18 -9.66 6.41
C PHE A 183 1.18 -8.80 5.14
N LEU A 184 1.12 -9.46 3.98
CA LEU A 184 0.82 -8.80 2.71
C LEU A 184 -0.68 -8.97 2.41
N LEU A 185 -1.41 -7.87 2.45
CA LEU A 185 -2.84 -7.79 2.18
C LEU A 185 -3.09 -7.22 0.78
N PRO A 186 -3.40 -8.04 -0.24
CA PRO A 186 -3.71 -7.55 -1.57
C PRO A 186 -5.10 -6.90 -1.61
N ARG A 187 -5.29 -5.89 -2.47
CA ARG A 187 -6.61 -5.29 -2.71
C ARG A 187 -7.55 -6.19 -3.49
N HIS A 188 -7.03 -7.03 -4.36
CA HIS A 188 -7.76 -8.06 -5.10
C HIS A 188 -7.27 -9.43 -4.69
N ARG A 189 -8.19 -10.36 -4.58
CA ARG A 189 -7.90 -11.77 -4.35
C ARG A 189 -7.30 -12.42 -5.59
N PRO A 190 -6.74 -13.65 -5.49
CA PRO A 190 -6.21 -14.36 -6.66
C PRO A 190 -7.23 -14.65 -7.76
N ASP A 191 -8.52 -14.64 -7.43
CA ASP A 191 -9.65 -14.80 -8.35
C ASP A 191 -10.13 -13.48 -8.97
N ASP A 192 -9.35 -12.40 -8.84
CA ASP A 192 -9.64 -11.03 -9.26
C ASP A 192 -10.84 -10.37 -8.56
N THR A 193 -11.48 -11.03 -7.61
CA THR A 193 -12.51 -10.38 -6.79
C THR A 193 -11.89 -9.38 -5.81
N ARG A 194 -12.65 -8.35 -5.45
CA ARG A 194 -12.21 -7.39 -4.42
C ARG A 194 -12.06 -8.08 -3.08
N ASN A 195 -10.96 -7.78 -2.41
CA ASN A 195 -10.74 -8.26 -1.04
C ASN A 195 -11.64 -7.53 -0.04
N GLN A 196 -11.84 -8.11 1.14
CA GLN A 196 -12.65 -7.59 2.23
C GLN A 196 -11.95 -6.44 2.98
N PHE A 197 -11.45 -5.48 2.22
CA PHE A 197 -10.79 -4.26 2.64
C PHE A 197 -11.75 -3.09 2.40
N TYR A 198 -12.29 -2.54 3.47
CA TYR A 198 -13.36 -1.55 3.42
C TYR A 198 -12.88 -0.18 3.88
N ILE A 199 -12.83 0.78 2.96
CA ILE A 199 -12.54 2.18 3.29
C ILE A 199 -13.78 2.78 3.96
N GLN A 200 -13.61 3.34 5.17
CA GLN A 200 -14.70 3.97 5.91
C GLN A 200 -14.81 5.46 5.57
N ARG A 201 -13.66 6.15 5.52
CA ARG A 201 -13.57 7.55 5.12
C ARG A 201 -12.13 7.94 4.82
N LEU A 202 -11.96 9.10 4.19
CA LEU A 202 -10.66 9.76 4.08
C LEU A 202 -10.44 10.72 5.25
N LYS A 203 -9.18 10.85 5.67
CA LYS A 203 -8.75 11.82 6.69
C LYS A 203 -8.74 13.23 6.13
N ASN A 204 -9.22 14.19 6.91
CA ASN A 204 -8.99 15.60 6.62
C ASN A 204 -7.63 16.01 7.21
N LYS A 205 -6.66 16.29 6.34
CA LYS A 205 -5.26 16.57 6.73
C LYS A 205 -4.88 18.00 6.46
N LEU A 206 -3.95 18.55 7.27
CA LEU A 206 -3.38 19.88 7.08
C LEU A 206 -2.39 19.93 5.90
N GLY A 207 -1.62 18.87 5.70
CA GLY A 207 -0.62 18.77 4.64
C GLY A 207 -0.72 17.46 3.85
N ASN A 208 0.10 17.33 2.81
CA ASN A 208 0.10 16.18 1.90
C ASN A 208 -1.32 15.87 1.37
N CYS A 209 -2.04 16.92 0.97
CA CYS A 209 -3.45 16.83 0.62
C CYS A 209 -3.70 16.07 -0.69
N SER A 210 -2.70 15.97 -1.55
CA SER A 210 -2.72 15.17 -2.77
C SER A 210 -2.79 13.66 -2.51
N ASN A 211 -2.23 13.18 -1.39
CA ASN A 211 -2.28 11.79 -0.98
C ASN A 211 -3.53 11.52 -0.13
N ALA A 212 -4.27 10.46 -0.45
CA ALA A 212 -5.34 9.97 0.39
C ALA A 212 -4.77 9.24 1.61
N SER A 213 -5.38 9.47 2.78
CA SER A 213 -5.16 8.66 3.98
C SER A 213 -6.53 8.28 4.53
N SER A 214 -6.72 7.03 4.88
CA SER A 214 -8.05 6.49 5.17
C SER A 214 -8.12 5.75 6.50
N GLU A 215 -9.34 5.58 6.98
CA GLU A 215 -9.71 4.59 7.98
C GLU A 215 -10.27 3.38 7.26
N VAL A 216 -9.83 2.18 7.64
CA VAL A 216 -10.23 0.95 6.97
C VAL A 216 -10.65 -0.11 7.97
N GLU A 217 -11.56 -0.99 7.55
CA GLU A 217 -11.97 -2.19 8.27
C GLU A 217 -11.69 -3.44 7.44
N PHE A 218 -11.34 -4.51 8.13
CA PHE A 218 -11.16 -5.85 7.59
C PHE A 218 -12.25 -6.77 8.14
N ARG A 219 -12.96 -7.48 7.24
CA ARG A 219 -14.05 -8.38 7.58
C ARG A 219 -13.85 -9.75 6.95
N GLY A 220 -12.75 -10.43 7.32
CA GLY A 220 -12.26 -11.63 6.64
C GLY A 220 -11.45 -11.30 5.39
N ALA A 221 -10.61 -10.25 5.45
CA ALA A 221 -9.73 -9.89 4.36
C ALA A 221 -8.66 -10.96 4.17
N LEU A 222 -8.61 -11.57 2.98
CA LEU A 222 -7.64 -12.61 2.65
C LEU A 222 -6.25 -12.00 2.48
N GLU A 223 -5.28 -12.62 3.12
CA GLU A 223 -3.88 -12.20 3.03
C GLU A 223 -2.94 -13.39 3.11
N ILE A 224 -1.67 -13.16 2.80
CA ILE A 224 -0.63 -14.16 2.90
C ILE A 224 0.33 -13.77 4.02
N GLY A 225 0.39 -14.62 5.04
CA GLY A 225 1.18 -14.41 6.24
C GLY A 225 2.67 -14.55 6.01
N ARG A 226 3.41 -13.77 6.78
CA ARG A 226 4.85 -13.83 6.84
C ARG A 226 5.34 -13.95 8.28
N ALA A 227 6.63 -14.28 8.42
CA ALA A 227 7.33 -14.50 9.67
C ALA A 227 6.98 -13.50 10.78
N HIS A 228 6.98 -13.99 12.02
CA HIS A 228 6.84 -13.18 13.22
C HIS A 228 7.86 -12.03 13.25
N VAL A 229 7.44 -10.88 13.74
CA VAL A 229 8.31 -9.74 14.01
C VAL A 229 8.90 -9.89 15.40
#